data_9a4c3279dcd3a574ab92b16c9d62481a
#
_entry.id   9a4c3279dcd3a574ab92b16c9d62481a
#
_cell.length_a   1.000
_cell.length_b   1.000
_cell.length_c   1.000
_cell.angle_alpha   90.00
_cell.angle_beta   90.00
_cell.angle_gamma   90.00
#
_symmetry.space_group_name_H-M   'P 1'
#
loop_
_entity.id
_entity.type
_entity.pdbx_description
1 polymer ?
#
loop_
_entity_poly.entity_id
_entity_poly.type
_entity_poly.pdbx_seq_one_letter_code
_entity_poly.pdbx_strand_id
1 'polypeptide(L)'
;NPTGSSDWSFELQVFFPSFFLAVTQGSYFTHQFIPLSVDKTHWFSTTCFPKSTTAAERFSQEYGRVMFRDIMNEDGRQIEETQAMLKSGAKKTFVLKDEELFVRQGLWQAHKMIVENGGLPE
;
A
#
# COMPACT_ATOMS: atom_id res chain seq x y z
N ASN A 1 -11.37 13.53 -10.00
CA ASN A 1 -11.36 14.42 -8.85
C ASN A 1 -12.75 14.47 -8.18
N PRO A 2 -13.02 13.59 -7.19
CA PRO A 2 -14.33 13.52 -6.54
C PRO A 2 -14.67 14.74 -5.69
N THR A 3 -13.67 15.49 -5.25
CA THR A 3 -13.84 16.67 -4.39
C THR A 3 -14.05 17.96 -5.16
N GLY A 4 -13.72 18.00 -6.44
CA GLY A 4 -13.67 19.23 -7.26
C GLY A 4 -12.57 20.21 -6.88
N SER A 5 -11.74 19.91 -5.87
CA SER A 5 -10.63 20.75 -5.43
C SER A 5 -9.47 20.71 -6.42
N SER A 6 -8.84 21.88 -6.66
CA SER A 6 -7.60 21.98 -7.45
C SER A 6 -6.42 21.27 -6.79
N ASP A 7 -6.46 21.10 -5.48
CA ASP A 7 -5.39 20.54 -4.67
C ASP A 7 -5.50 19.01 -4.52
N TRP A 8 -6.55 18.41 -5.09
CA TRP A 8 -6.68 16.96 -5.06
C TRP A 8 -5.65 16.29 -5.97
N SER A 9 -4.86 15.40 -5.39
CA SER A 9 -3.81 14.66 -6.10
C SER A 9 -4.16 13.18 -6.29
N PHE A 10 -4.61 12.53 -5.24
CA PHE A 10 -5.06 11.14 -5.27
C PHE A 10 -5.93 10.81 -4.06
N GLU A 11 -6.65 9.72 -4.15
CA GLU A 11 -7.44 9.13 -3.06
C GLU A 11 -7.00 7.69 -2.84
N LEU A 12 -6.73 7.32 -1.60
CA LEU A 12 -6.34 5.98 -1.21
C LEU A 12 -7.43 5.35 -0.36
N GLN A 13 -7.90 4.19 -0.78
CA GLN A 13 -8.87 3.37 -0.06
C GLN A 13 -8.24 2.05 0.35
N VAL A 14 -8.49 1.62 1.59
CA VAL A 14 -8.03 0.33 2.09
C VAL A 14 -9.19 -0.56 2.44
N PHE A 15 -9.13 -1.73 1.88
CA PHE A 15 -10.04 -2.82 2.18
C PHE A 15 -9.29 -3.86 2.99
N PHE A 16 -9.52 -3.81 4.29
CA PHE A 16 -8.91 -4.77 5.22
C PHE A 16 -9.27 -6.21 4.83
N PRO A 17 -8.36 -7.18 4.90
CA PRO A 17 -7.03 -7.06 5.49
C PRO A 17 -5.89 -6.68 4.51
N SER A 18 -6.08 -6.77 3.20
CA SER A 18 -4.92 -6.85 2.32
C SER A 18 -5.07 -6.22 0.94
N PHE A 19 -6.12 -5.44 0.71
CA PHE A 19 -6.35 -4.81 -0.60
C PHE A 19 -6.37 -3.30 -0.50
N PHE A 20 -5.67 -2.64 -1.43
CA PHE A 20 -5.58 -1.19 -1.55
C PHE A 20 -5.99 -0.76 -2.95
N LEU A 21 -6.74 0.31 -3.03
CA LEU A 21 -7.09 1.00 -4.27
C LEU A 21 -6.70 2.47 -4.15
N ALA A 22 -5.88 2.95 -5.08
CA ALA A 22 -5.61 4.36 -5.20
C ALA A 22 -6.09 4.89 -6.55
N VAL A 23 -6.83 5.97 -6.53
CA VAL A 23 -7.30 6.69 -7.70
C VAL A 23 -6.51 7.99 -7.83
N THR A 24 -5.96 8.22 -9.00
CA THR A 24 -5.16 9.41 -9.32
C THR A 24 -5.78 10.18 -10.48
N GLN A 25 -5.17 11.31 -10.84
CA GLN A 25 -5.57 12.03 -12.04
C GLN A 25 -5.17 11.26 -13.30
N GLY A 26 -6.11 10.52 -13.89
CA GLY A 26 -5.90 9.80 -15.16
C GLY A 26 -5.44 8.35 -15.04
N SER A 27 -5.36 7.79 -13.84
CA SER A 27 -5.09 6.37 -13.63
C SER A 27 -5.61 5.90 -12.28
N TYR A 28 -5.63 4.60 -12.08
CA TYR A 28 -5.73 4.00 -10.76
C TYR A 28 -4.76 2.85 -10.63
N PHE A 29 -4.40 2.52 -9.41
CA PHE A 29 -3.59 1.34 -9.12
C PHE A 29 -4.15 0.58 -7.91
N THR A 30 -3.86 -0.70 -7.89
CA THR A 30 -4.25 -1.58 -6.79
C THR A 30 -3.04 -2.29 -6.24
N HIS A 31 -3.06 -2.56 -4.93
CA HIS A 31 -2.14 -3.46 -4.27
C HIS A 31 -2.92 -4.56 -3.60
N GLN A 32 -2.44 -5.78 -3.76
CA GLN A 32 -2.93 -6.93 -3.02
C GLN A 32 -1.76 -7.62 -2.33
N PHE A 33 -1.89 -7.84 -1.03
CA PHE A 33 -0.89 -8.51 -0.21
C PHE A 33 -1.42 -9.85 0.25
N ILE A 34 -0.77 -10.92 -0.19
CA ILE A 34 -1.15 -12.30 0.17
C ILE A 34 -0.06 -12.86 1.08
N PRO A 35 -0.33 -13.07 2.38
CA PRO A 35 0.64 -13.65 3.30
C PRO A 35 0.92 -15.10 2.92
N LEU A 36 2.20 -15.46 2.80
CA LEU A 36 2.65 -16.81 2.50
C LEU A 36 3.21 -17.49 3.77
N SER A 37 3.86 -16.73 4.63
CA SER A 37 4.40 -17.15 5.92
C SER A 37 4.53 -15.94 6.84
N VAL A 38 5.01 -16.14 8.07
CA VAL A 38 5.22 -15.07 9.05
C VAL A 38 6.13 -13.94 8.53
N ASP A 39 7.00 -14.25 7.59
CA ASP A 39 8.04 -13.36 7.09
C ASP A 39 8.02 -13.18 5.57
N LYS A 40 7.00 -13.70 4.91
CA LYS A 40 6.89 -13.61 3.45
C LYS A 40 5.47 -13.26 3.03
N THR A 41 5.37 -12.27 2.16
CA THR A 41 4.12 -11.82 1.56
C THR A 41 4.32 -11.72 0.05
N HIS A 42 3.36 -12.20 -0.70
CA HIS A 42 3.30 -11.94 -2.13
C HIS A 42 2.56 -10.63 -2.36
N TRP A 43 3.23 -9.68 -2.99
CA TRP A 43 2.68 -8.37 -3.31
C TRP A 43 2.39 -8.28 -4.80
N PHE A 44 1.12 -8.13 -5.14
CA PHE A 44 0.66 -7.81 -6.48
C PHE A 44 0.37 -6.32 -6.57
N SER A 45 0.92 -5.69 -7.61
CA SER A 45 0.66 -4.30 -7.91
C SER A 45 0.20 -4.17 -9.37
N THR A 46 -0.94 -3.54 -9.58
CA THR A 46 -1.52 -3.36 -10.91
C THR A 46 -1.84 -1.88 -11.14
N THR A 47 -1.36 -1.33 -12.25
CA THR A 47 -1.69 0.04 -12.67
C THR A 47 -2.57 0.01 -13.90
N CYS A 48 -3.67 0.73 -13.86
CA CYS A 48 -4.65 0.84 -14.92
C CYS A 48 -4.72 2.27 -15.46
N PHE A 49 -4.63 2.38 -16.79
CA PHE A 49 -4.76 3.65 -17.50
C PHE A 49 -5.95 3.57 -18.46
N PRO A 50 -6.62 4.70 -18.77
CA PRO A 50 -7.59 4.74 -19.83
C PRO A 50 -6.93 4.42 -21.18
N LYS A 51 -7.72 4.02 -22.16
CA LYS A 51 -7.20 3.79 -23.51
C LYS A 51 -6.63 5.08 -24.06
N SER A 52 -5.36 5.08 -24.44
CA SER A 52 -4.71 6.21 -25.10
C SER A 52 -5.27 6.38 -26.52
N THR A 53 -5.53 7.61 -26.93
CA THR A 53 -6.04 7.98 -28.24
C THR A 53 -4.97 8.69 -29.08
N THR A 54 -3.93 9.21 -28.44
CA THR A 54 -2.81 9.92 -29.06
C THR A 54 -1.47 9.32 -28.67
N ALA A 55 -0.44 9.58 -29.46
CA ALA A 55 0.92 9.18 -29.16
C ALA A 55 1.47 9.87 -27.88
N ALA A 56 1.07 11.11 -27.64
CA ALA A 56 1.44 11.87 -26.45
C ALA A 56 0.87 11.25 -25.18
N GLU A 57 -0.41 10.89 -25.18
CA GLU A 57 -1.05 10.18 -24.06
C GLU A 57 -0.36 8.84 -23.80
N ARG A 58 -0.08 8.07 -24.85
CA ARG A 58 0.62 6.81 -24.71
C ARG A 58 2.00 6.98 -24.09
N PHE A 59 2.77 7.96 -24.57
CA PHE A 59 4.08 8.26 -24.00
C PHE A 59 3.98 8.61 -22.50
N SER A 60 3.03 9.46 -22.15
CA SER A 60 2.77 9.84 -20.75
C SER A 60 2.42 8.62 -19.87
N GLN A 61 1.59 7.72 -20.39
CA GLN A 61 1.23 6.50 -19.66
C GLN A 61 2.42 5.55 -19.48
N GLU A 62 3.25 5.36 -20.50
CA GLU A 62 4.46 4.53 -20.38
C GLU A 62 5.47 5.13 -19.40
N TYR A 63 5.64 6.46 -19.42
CA TYR A 63 6.44 7.17 -18.43
C TYR A 63 5.90 6.96 -17.01
N GLY A 64 4.59 7.11 -16.82
CA GLY A 64 3.92 6.86 -15.55
C GLY A 64 4.13 5.43 -15.04
N ARG A 65 4.09 4.41 -15.92
CA ARG A 65 4.37 3.02 -15.57
C ARG A 65 5.80 2.81 -15.06
N VAL A 66 6.76 3.43 -15.74
CA VAL A 66 8.17 3.34 -15.33
C VAL A 66 8.38 3.98 -13.96
N MET A 67 7.86 5.18 -13.76
CA MET A 67 7.93 5.86 -12.46
C MET A 67 7.26 5.06 -11.35
N PHE A 68 6.08 4.54 -11.60
CA PHE A 68 5.36 3.72 -10.64
C PHE A 68 6.14 2.46 -10.26
N ARG A 69 6.72 1.75 -11.25
CA ARG A 69 7.59 0.60 -10.99
C ARG A 69 8.77 0.96 -10.09
N ASP A 70 9.40 2.09 -10.34
CA ASP A 70 10.60 2.50 -9.59
C ASP A 70 10.24 2.86 -8.14
N ILE A 71 9.09 3.53 -7.92
CA ILE A 71 8.54 3.78 -6.57
C ILE A 71 8.23 2.45 -5.86
N MET A 72 7.58 1.51 -6.54
CA MET A 72 7.26 0.21 -5.93
C MET A 72 8.50 -0.61 -5.57
N ASN A 73 9.57 -0.51 -6.34
CA ASN A 73 10.84 -1.15 -6.01
C ASN A 73 11.50 -0.52 -4.78
N GLU A 74 11.42 0.80 -4.63
CA GLU A 74 11.89 1.51 -3.44
C GLU A 74 11.10 1.08 -2.19
N ASP A 75 9.77 1.09 -2.26
CA ASP A 75 8.89 0.67 -1.17
C ASP A 75 9.12 -0.79 -0.79
N GLY A 76 9.25 -1.67 -1.78
CA GLY A 76 9.54 -3.09 -1.57
C GLY A 76 10.82 -3.31 -0.78
N ARG A 77 11.88 -2.58 -1.11
CA ARG A 77 13.14 -2.62 -0.38
C ARG A 77 12.98 -2.18 1.07
N GLN A 78 12.24 -1.11 1.33
CA GLN A 78 11.98 -0.62 2.69
C GLN A 78 11.20 -1.64 3.52
N ILE A 79 10.23 -2.34 2.90
CA ILE A 79 9.48 -3.42 3.56
C ILE A 79 10.41 -4.58 3.94
N GLU A 80 11.32 -4.99 3.04
CA GLU A 80 12.30 -6.06 3.31
C GLU A 80 13.27 -5.67 4.44
N GLU A 81 13.77 -4.44 4.43
CA GLU A 81 14.65 -3.92 5.49
C GLU A 81 13.91 -3.84 6.84
N THR A 82 12.64 -3.44 6.83
CA THR A 82 11.78 -3.43 8.04
C THR A 82 11.57 -4.85 8.57
N GLN A 83 11.33 -5.83 7.72
CA GLN A 83 11.20 -7.22 8.13
C GLN A 83 12.51 -7.77 8.73
N ALA A 84 13.65 -7.43 8.14
CA ALA A 84 14.96 -7.81 8.68
C ALA A 84 15.20 -7.20 10.06
N MET A 85 14.83 -5.94 10.25
CA MET A 85 14.92 -5.25 11.55
C MET A 85 14.01 -5.93 12.59
N LEU A 86 12.77 -6.28 12.24
CA LEU A 86 11.87 -6.98 13.15
C LEU A 86 12.42 -8.36 13.55
N LYS A 87 12.95 -9.11 12.60
CA LYS A 87 13.59 -10.42 12.86
C LYS A 87 14.79 -10.33 13.80
N SER A 88 15.53 -9.26 13.73
CA SER A 88 16.71 -9.05 14.62
C SER A 88 16.31 -8.81 16.07
N GLY A 89 15.05 -8.47 16.35
CA GLY A 89 14.58 -8.09 17.69
C GLY A 89 15.12 -6.75 18.20
N ALA A 90 15.81 -5.99 17.36
CA ALA A 90 16.38 -4.69 17.72
C ALA A 90 15.32 -3.66 18.10
N LYS A 91 14.12 -3.79 17.54
CA LYS A 91 12.98 -2.94 17.84
C LYS A 91 11.71 -3.78 17.94
N LYS A 92 10.99 -3.61 19.05
CA LYS A 92 9.75 -4.37 19.33
C LYS A 92 8.48 -3.55 19.16
N THR A 93 8.60 -2.24 19.00
CA THR A 93 7.45 -1.32 18.94
C THR A 93 7.64 -0.31 17.83
N PHE A 94 6.56 0.03 17.17
CA PHE A 94 6.49 1.15 16.24
C PHE A 94 5.90 2.37 16.94
N VAL A 95 6.50 3.53 16.69
CA VAL A 95 5.93 4.81 17.12
C VAL A 95 5.20 5.39 15.91
N LEU A 96 3.91 5.54 16.02
CA LEU A 96 3.06 6.11 15.00
C LEU A 96 2.67 7.54 15.40
N LYS A 97 2.67 8.46 14.45
CA LYS A 97 2.15 9.81 14.63
C LYS A 97 0.63 9.81 14.75
N ASP A 98 0.09 10.89 15.28
CA ASP A 98 -1.38 11.02 15.45
C ASP A 98 -2.11 11.07 14.10
N GLU A 99 -1.46 11.58 13.06
CA GLU A 99 -1.99 11.65 11.70
C GLU A 99 -2.02 10.29 10.97
N GLU A 100 -1.29 9.29 11.47
CA GLU A 100 -1.23 7.93 10.88
C GLU A 100 -2.43 7.05 11.28
N LEU A 101 -3.62 7.64 11.32
CA LEU A 101 -4.87 6.96 11.71
C LEU A 101 -5.15 5.70 10.90
N PHE A 102 -4.80 5.73 9.63
CA PHE A 102 -4.99 4.65 8.69
C PHE A 102 -4.16 3.40 9.05
N VAL A 103 -2.88 3.59 9.37
CA VAL A 103 -1.99 2.51 9.82
C VAL A 103 -2.45 1.98 11.17
N ARG A 104 -2.80 2.89 12.09
CA ARG A 104 -3.32 2.53 13.42
C ARG A 104 -4.59 1.70 13.34
N GLN A 105 -5.53 2.08 12.47
CA GLN A 105 -6.77 1.34 12.25
C GLN A 105 -6.50 -0.08 11.72
N GLY A 106 -5.59 -0.23 10.77
CA GLY A 106 -5.21 -1.53 10.23
C GLY A 106 -4.59 -2.44 11.29
N LEU A 107 -3.66 -1.91 12.09
CA LEU A 107 -3.04 -2.63 13.20
C LEU A 107 -4.05 -3.02 14.27
N TRP A 108 -4.99 -2.13 14.62
CA TRP A 108 -6.04 -2.41 15.58
C TRP A 108 -6.97 -3.53 15.10
N GLN A 109 -7.39 -3.51 13.83
CA GLN A 109 -8.21 -4.57 13.24
C GLN A 109 -7.48 -5.91 13.24
N ALA A 110 -6.20 -5.93 12.88
CA ALA A 110 -5.39 -7.14 12.93
C ALA A 110 -5.27 -7.69 14.36
N HIS A 111 -5.00 -6.83 15.34
CA HIS A 111 -4.93 -7.21 16.75
C HIS A 111 -6.26 -7.80 17.22
N LYS A 112 -7.38 -7.14 16.94
CA LYS A 112 -8.72 -7.60 17.29
C LYS A 112 -8.99 -9.00 16.72
N MET A 113 -8.69 -9.24 15.45
CA MET A 113 -8.85 -10.55 14.84
C MET A 113 -8.00 -11.63 15.52
N ILE A 114 -6.77 -11.32 15.90
CA ILE A 114 -5.88 -12.24 16.60
C ILE A 114 -6.47 -12.62 17.96
N VAL A 115 -6.90 -11.65 18.74
CA VAL A 115 -7.48 -11.86 20.07
C VAL A 115 -8.79 -12.67 19.99
N GLU A 116 -9.70 -12.30 19.08
CA GLU A 116 -10.98 -12.99 18.90
C GLU A 116 -10.83 -14.45 18.44
N ASN A 117 -9.71 -14.80 17.80
CA ASN A 117 -9.40 -16.17 17.35
C ASN A 117 -8.44 -16.92 18.30
N GLY A 118 -8.28 -16.44 19.52
CA GLY A 118 -7.53 -17.13 20.58
C GLY A 118 -6.00 -17.05 20.44
N GLY A 119 -5.52 -16.10 19.66
CA GLY A 119 -4.09 -15.78 19.55
C GLY A 119 -3.71 -14.60 20.44
N LEU A 120 -2.63 -14.74 21.19
CA LEU A 120 -2.06 -13.87 22.22
C LEU A 120 -2.91 -13.76 23.51
N PRO A 121 -2.37 -14.15 24.66
CA PRO A 121 -2.94 -13.76 25.93
C PRO A 121 -2.87 -12.25 26.12
N GLU A 122 -3.85 -11.69 26.83
CA GLU A 122 -3.89 -10.30 27.28
C GLU A 122 -2.63 -9.91 28.03
#